data_bda0e5a080c4000c4d71d4f13d19adce
#
_entry.id   bda0e5a080c4000c4d71d4f13d19adce
#
_cell.length_a   1.000
_cell.length_b   1.000
_cell.length_c   1.000
_cell.angle_alpha   90.00
_cell.angle_beta   90.00
_cell.angle_gamma   90.00
#
_symmetry.space_group_name_H-M   'P 1'
#
loop_
_entity.id
_entity.type
_entity.pdbx_description
1 polymer ?
#
loop_
_entity_poly.entity_id
_entity_poly.type
_entity_poly.pdbx_seq_one_letter_code
_entity_poly.pdbx_strand_id
1 'polypeptide(L)'
;MKIKKLAAAVISVIICGAFSQTAYCEDDAANVNVYPSEDHKNISPYIYGVNSGVDLNTVSAKSFRLGGNRMSAYNWENNMSNAGSDWKNMSDMNLISSAAEQFRRVPGGAALNASYEAQNGNVPYTLLTLQMLGYVASSKKGQVSEDMAAPSEYWKKVVNRKNGEFSSEPDKKDNYVYTDEYLNYLIEKIGKSDSETGFKAYALDNEPALWHSTHSRVQTEPLKCSELIEKSVDLASLVKETDSGAEVFGPSLFGYSAYDSLAGAPDWAELKAANNYRWFIDYYLDEMHKAESESGTRLLDVLDIHYYTEAKGECGERSCGHYDNDGCVKARLDSVRSLYDENYHEDSWITDTGAEFFPLLPNIQESIDKYYPDTKIAFTEYNFGGGDHISGAVAQADTLGIFAKYGVYFATIWSFDQNEYQLAAMNMFTNYDGAGNGFGDTLVKSECDNDNISVYSSIDGEDEGTVKIIITSHDLHNETPVNIKLSSDSRYADAEVYALYGDSTEIHRLDDISKIKDNSISIDIKPLSVTEIVIHSDKKSAVPVIAVCAAALIAVGAGVCVALKKRGK
;
A
#
# COMPACT_ATOMS: atom_id res chain seq x y z
N MET A 1 23.50 -41.16 79.26
CA MET A 1 24.77 -41.85 78.96
C MET A 1 25.10 -41.65 77.50
N LYS A 2 26.20 -41.00 77.25
CA LYS A 2 26.87 -40.68 75.98
C LYS A 2 26.10 -39.87 74.86
N ILE A 3 26.27 -38.59 74.97
CA ILE A 3 26.02 -37.59 73.97
C ILE A 3 27.11 -37.70 72.83
N LYS A 4 26.66 -37.78 71.56
CA LYS A 4 27.59 -37.50 70.46
C LYS A 4 27.11 -36.24 69.70
N LYS A 5 27.97 -35.26 69.73
CA LYS A 5 27.85 -34.02 68.93
C LYS A 5 28.04 -34.34 67.46
N LEU A 6 27.15 -33.86 66.62
CA LEU A 6 27.33 -33.85 65.18
C LEU A 6 27.55 -32.35 64.74
N ALA A 7 28.72 -32.07 64.22
CA ALA A 7 29.04 -30.78 63.64
C ALA A 7 28.40 -30.63 62.28
N ALA A 8 27.66 -29.54 62.07
CA ALA A 8 27.15 -29.15 60.75
C ALA A 8 28.26 -28.43 59.96
N ALA A 9 28.66 -29.04 58.84
CA ALA A 9 29.51 -28.38 57.86
C ALA A 9 28.60 -27.66 56.86
N VAL A 10 28.67 -26.34 56.82
CA VAL A 10 28.07 -25.50 55.78
C VAL A 10 28.96 -25.55 54.55
N ILE A 11 28.47 -26.23 53.50
CA ILE A 11 29.12 -26.17 52.17
C ILE A 11 28.45 -25.01 51.39
N SER A 12 29.19 -23.94 51.25
CA SER A 12 28.83 -22.85 50.30
C SER A 12 29.14 -23.31 48.90
N VAL A 13 28.09 -23.63 48.12
CA VAL A 13 28.19 -23.86 46.68
C VAL A 13 28.21 -22.50 46.01
N ILE A 14 29.38 -22.07 45.55
CA ILE A 14 29.51 -20.94 44.61
C ILE A 14 29.07 -21.50 43.25
N ILE A 15 27.88 -21.12 42.78
CA ILE A 15 27.44 -21.33 41.42
C ILE A 15 28.13 -20.24 40.58
N CYS A 16 29.28 -20.58 39.99
CA CYS A 16 29.80 -19.82 38.84
C CYS A 16 28.84 -20.09 37.68
N GLY A 17 27.99 -19.12 37.38
CA GLY A 17 27.26 -19.07 36.12
C GLY A 17 28.30 -18.90 35.00
N ALA A 18 28.63 -19.98 34.31
CA ALA A 18 29.30 -19.89 33.05
C ALA A 18 28.27 -19.38 32.04
N PHE A 19 28.37 -18.11 31.69
CA PHE A 19 27.82 -17.64 30.43
C PHE A 19 28.56 -18.42 29.35
N SER A 20 27.92 -19.38 28.74
CA SER A 20 28.39 -19.98 27.50
C SER A 20 28.19 -18.91 26.42
N GLN A 21 29.22 -18.12 26.15
CA GLN A 21 29.36 -17.54 24.82
C GLN A 21 29.46 -18.71 23.84
N THR A 22 28.39 -19.01 23.15
CA THR A 22 28.46 -19.80 21.92
C THR A 22 29.33 -19.00 20.97
N ALA A 23 30.60 -19.43 20.80
CA ALA A 23 31.42 -18.96 19.72
C ALA A 23 30.78 -19.50 18.43
N TYR A 24 30.02 -18.66 17.74
CA TYR A 24 29.63 -18.94 16.37
C TYR A 24 30.90 -19.01 15.53
N CYS A 25 31.00 -19.99 14.64
CA CYS A 25 31.99 -19.97 13.60
C CYS A 25 31.75 -18.73 12.73
N GLU A 26 32.79 -17.98 12.38
CA GLU A 26 32.72 -16.83 11.46
C GLU A 26 32.12 -17.19 10.08
N ASP A 27 31.98 -18.48 9.76
CA ASP A 27 31.43 -18.99 8.48
C ASP A 27 29.90 -19.02 8.42
N ASP A 28 29.16 -18.78 9.51
CA ASP A 28 27.69 -18.88 9.55
C ASP A 28 26.98 -17.51 9.60
N ALA A 29 27.69 -16.41 9.63
CA ALA A 29 27.11 -15.07 9.70
C ALA A 29 26.74 -14.55 8.31
N ALA A 30 25.54 -13.96 8.17
CA ALA A 30 25.17 -13.25 6.96
C ALA A 30 25.98 -11.97 6.79
N ASN A 31 26.49 -11.69 5.59
CA ASN A 31 27.21 -10.46 5.30
C ASN A 31 26.33 -9.52 4.49
N VAL A 32 26.10 -8.33 5.06
CA VAL A 32 25.33 -7.25 4.45
C VAL A 32 26.31 -6.13 4.05
N ASN A 33 26.29 -5.74 2.78
CA ASN A 33 27.03 -4.59 2.28
C ASN A 33 26.06 -3.49 1.88
N VAL A 34 26.25 -2.29 2.40
CA VAL A 34 25.44 -1.10 2.11
C VAL A 34 26.33 -0.03 1.46
N TYR A 35 25.84 0.55 0.39
CA TYR A 35 26.54 1.54 -0.43
C TYR A 35 25.73 2.85 -0.46
N PRO A 36 25.86 3.73 0.55
CA PRO A 36 25.01 4.91 0.69
C PRO A 36 25.06 5.90 -0.48
N SER A 37 26.13 5.89 -1.27
CA SER A 37 26.34 6.76 -2.44
C SER A 37 26.05 6.09 -3.79
N GLU A 38 25.46 4.88 -3.81
CA GLU A 38 25.21 4.14 -5.04
C GLU A 38 23.71 3.86 -5.24
N ASP A 39 23.29 3.85 -6.52
CA ASP A 39 21.97 3.43 -7.00
C ASP A 39 20.79 4.17 -6.32
N HIS A 40 20.91 5.50 -6.17
CA HIS A 40 19.88 6.33 -5.59
C HIS A 40 18.57 6.24 -6.36
N LYS A 41 17.49 5.87 -5.67
CA LYS A 41 16.16 5.78 -6.24
C LYS A 41 15.13 6.35 -5.27
N ASN A 42 14.32 7.30 -5.75
CA ASN A 42 13.26 7.88 -4.94
C ASN A 42 12.23 6.81 -4.54
N ILE A 43 11.89 6.77 -3.25
CA ILE A 43 10.82 5.95 -2.71
C ILE A 43 9.54 6.78 -2.72
N SER A 44 8.49 6.28 -3.36
CA SER A 44 7.19 6.93 -3.25
C SER A 44 6.65 6.76 -1.83
N PRO A 45 6.31 7.83 -1.11
CA PRO A 45 5.71 7.69 0.22
C PRO A 45 4.32 7.01 0.15
N TYR A 46 3.68 7.00 -1.00
CA TYR A 46 2.31 6.49 -1.18
C TYR A 46 2.22 4.97 -1.25
N ILE A 47 3.35 4.24 -1.17
CA ILE A 47 3.34 2.78 -1.00
C ILE A 47 2.96 2.35 0.43
N TYR A 48 2.98 3.27 1.39
CA TYR A 48 2.62 3.04 2.78
C TYR A 48 1.15 3.40 3.02
N GLY A 49 0.25 2.64 2.43
CA GLY A 49 -1.17 2.98 2.42
C GLY A 49 -2.10 1.88 2.92
N VAL A 50 -3.32 2.31 3.24
CA VAL A 50 -4.38 1.43 3.72
C VAL A 50 -5.69 1.69 2.99
N ASN A 51 -6.55 0.67 2.90
CA ASN A 51 -7.93 0.81 2.47
C ASN A 51 -8.82 1.31 3.62
N SER A 52 -9.98 1.87 3.28
CA SER A 52 -11.00 2.30 4.24
C SER A 52 -11.41 1.16 5.19
N GLY A 53 -11.65 1.50 6.44
CA GLY A 53 -11.97 0.54 7.51
C GLY A 53 -10.81 0.30 8.48
N VAL A 54 -9.58 0.68 8.14
CA VAL A 54 -8.44 0.68 9.06
C VAL A 54 -8.50 1.92 9.97
N ASP A 55 -8.24 1.72 11.25
CA ASP A 55 -8.10 2.83 12.21
C ASP A 55 -6.77 3.56 11.97
N LEU A 56 -6.83 4.75 11.39
CA LEU A 56 -5.65 5.58 11.09
C LEU A 56 -4.90 6.09 12.34
N ASN A 57 -5.41 5.84 13.55
CA ASN A 57 -4.64 6.11 14.77
C ASN A 57 -3.64 5.00 15.08
N THR A 58 -3.74 3.82 14.46
CA THR A 58 -2.85 2.68 14.70
C THR A 58 -1.69 2.59 13.72
N VAL A 59 -1.74 3.35 12.63
CA VAL A 59 -0.75 3.32 11.55
C VAL A 59 -0.48 4.71 10.98
N SER A 60 0.79 5.02 10.72
CA SER A 60 1.21 6.27 10.07
C SER A 60 1.12 6.15 8.54
N ALA A 61 -0.09 5.89 8.03
CA ALA A 61 -0.32 5.73 6.59
C ALA A 61 -0.02 7.03 5.81
N LYS A 62 0.42 6.89 4.57
CA LYS A 62 0.70 8.01 3.64
C LYS A 62 -0.27 8.04 2.47
N SER A 63 -1.05 7.00 2.27
CA SER A 63 -2.13 6.95 1.29
C SER A 63 -3.35 6.20 1.85
N PHE A 64 -4.53 6.58 1.35
CA PHE A 64 -5.81 6.04 1.81
C PHE A 64 -6.76 5.89 0.62
N ARG A 65 -7.36 4.70 0.48
CA ARG A 65 -8.32 4.41 -0.59
C ARG A 65 -9.71 4.13 -0.03
N LEU A 66 -10.71 4.79 -0.61
CA LEU A 66 -12.11 4.38 -0.48
C LEU A 66 -12.50 3.61 -1.75
N GLY A 67 -12.57 2.29 -1.66
CA GLY A 67 -12.79 1.38 -2.79
C GLY A 67 -13.54 0.11 -2.40
N GLY A 68 -13.30 -0.94 -3.20
CA GLY A 68 -13.92 -2.26 -3.04
C GLY A 68 -15.29 -2.39 -3.69
N ASN A 69 -15.82 -3.61 -3.74
CA ASN A 69 -17.05 -3.98 -4.48
C ASN A 69 -18.27 -3.11 -4.15
N ARG A 70 -18.42 -2.64 -2.91
CA ARG A 70 -19.55 -1.76 -2.56
C ARG A 70 -19.50 -0.41 -3.25
N MET A 71 -18.31 0.09 -3.63
CA MET A 71 -18.17 1.35 -4.35
C MET A 71 -18.66 1.25 -5.78
N SER A 72 -18.56 0.11 -6.45
CA SER A 72 -19.10 -0.11 -7.80
C SER A 72 -20.62 0.14 -7.91
N ALA A 73 -21.34 -0.07 -6.80
CA ALA A 73 -22.80 0.11 -6.74
C ALA A 73 -23.24 1.17 -5.70
N TYR A 74 -22.33 2.11 -5.35
CA TYR A 74 -22.61 3.17 -4.41
C TYR A 74 -23.36 4.34 -5.05
N ASN A 75 -24.49 4.69 -4.46
CA ASN A 75 -25.30 5.85 -4.82
C ASN A 75 -24.97 7.04 -3.91
N TRP A 76 -24.21 7.97 -4.43
CA TRP A 76 -23.78 9.15 -3.69
C TRP A 76 -24.91 10.06 -3.23
N GLU A 77 -26.05 10.08 -3.93
CA GLU A 77 -27.17 10.94 -3.58
C GLU A 77 -27.84 10.58 -2.25
N ASN A 78 -27.86 9.27 -1.91
CA ASN A 78 -28.56 8.74 -0.75
C ASN A 78 -27.71 7.85 0.15
N ASN A 79 -26.43 7.63 -0.19
CA ASN A 79 -25.47 6.76 0.50
C ASN A 79 -25.81 5.27 0.53
N MET A 80 -26.74 4.80 -0.28
CA MET A 80 -27.00 3.39 -0.44
C MET A 80 -25.90 2.75 -1.28
N SER A 81 -25.52 1.53 -0.94
CA SER A 81 -24.66 0.67 -1.77
C SER A 81 -25.23 -0.73 -1.84
N ASN A 82 -24.94 -1.46 -2.92
CA ASN A 82 -25.21 -2.89 -2.98
C ASN A 82 -23.91 -3.67 -2.79
N ALA A 83 -23.93 -4.65 -1.91
CA ALA A 83 -22.75 -5.45 -1.57
C ALA A 83 -22.33 -6.48 -2.62
N GLY A 84 -23.14 -6.64 -3.67
CA GLY A 84 -22.91 -7.74 -4.60
C GLY A 84 -22.93 -9.11 -3.90
N SER A 85 -22.16 -10.05 -4.44
CA SER A 85 -22.05 -11.41 -3.88
C SER A 85 -21.37 -11.44 -2.50
N ASP A 86 -20.56 -10.44 -2.14
CA ASP A 86 -19.84 -10.39 -0.86
C ASP A 86 -20.79 -10.49 0.33
N TRP A 87 -21.97 -9.89 0.23
CA TRP A 87 -23.00 -10.02 1.24
C TRP A 87 -24.40 -10.16 0.64
N LYS A 88 -24.68 -11.32 0.00
CA LYS A 88 -26.03 -11.75 -0.43
C LYS A 88 -26.77 -10.72 -1.31
N ASN A 89 -26.08 -9.93 -2.10
CA ASN A 89 -26.61 -8.82 -2.88
C ASN A 89 -27.46 -7.84 -2.04
N MET A 90 -27.02 -7.55 -0.82
CA MET A 90 -27.71 -6.67 0.11
C MET A 90 -27.52 -5.21 -0.29
N SER A 91 -28.61 -4.47 -0.41
CA SER A 91 -28.61 -2.99 -0.50
C SER A 91 -28.84 -2.38 0.87
N ASP A 92 -27.89 -1.59 1.33
CA ASP A 92 -27.91 -0.95 2.65
C ASP A 92 -27.04 0.33 2.67
N MET A 93 -26.87 0.90 3.87
CA MET A 93 -26.02 2.07 4.11
C MET A 93 -24.74 1.69 4.88
N ASN A 94 -24.16 0.52 4.61
CA ASN A 94 -22.99 0.01 5.33
C ASN A 94 -21.79 0.97 5.25
N LEU A 95 -21.51 1.55 4.07
CA LEU A 95 -20.37 2.45 3.86
C LEU A 95 -20.37 3.71 4.74
N ILE A 96 -21.51 4.06 5.31
CA ILE A 96 -21.62 5.20 6.23
C ILE A 96 -22.03 4.78 7.65
N SER A 97 -22.05 3.49 7.95
CA SER A 97 -22.50 2.98 9.26
C SER A 97 -21.61 3.46 10.41
N SER A 98 -20.30 3.52 10.20
CA SER A 98 -19.30 4.05 11.13
C SER A 98 -18.92 5.50 10.89
N ALA A 99 -19.43 6.14 9.83
CA ALA A 99 -19.10 7.52 9.49
C ALA A 99 -19.47 8.51 10.63
N ALA A 100 -18.74 9.60 10.72
CA ALA A 100 -19.06 10.70 11.63
C ALA A 100 -20.49 11.22 11.38
N GLU A 101 -21.21 11.61 12.44
CA GLU A 101 -22.64 11.91 12.38
C GLU A 101 -23.00 12.95 11.31
N GLN A 102 -22.13 13.93 11.12
CA GLN A 102 -22.32 15.00 10.14
C GLN A 102 -22.39 14.51 8.68
N PHE A 103 -21.80 13.33 8.38
CA PHE A 103 -21.77 12.79 7.03
C PHE A 103 -22.85 11.72 6.77
N ARG A 104 -23.53 11.22 7.80
CA ARG A 104 -24.51 10.12 7.65
C ARG A 104 -25.76 10.47 6.86
N ARG A 105 -26.07 11.76 6.71
CA ARG A 105 -27.34 12.23 6.11
C ARG A 105 -27.16 13.16 4.92
N VAL A 106 -25.92 13.47 4.55
CA VAL A 106 -25.62 14.33 3.40
C VAL A 106 -25.31 13.49 2.16
N PRO A 107 -25.53 13.98 0.95
CA PRO A 107 -25.06 13.30 -0.27
C PRO A 107 -23.54 13.10 -0.22
N GLY A 108 -23.03 12.04 -0.85
CA GLY A 108 -21.59 11.78 -0.88
C GLY A 108 -20.97 11.46 0.48
N GLY A 109 -21.78 11.11 1.49
CA GLY A 109 -21.35 10.97 2.88
C GLY A 109 -20.18 10.00 3.07
N ALA A 110 -20.10 8.92 2.30
CA ALA A 110 -18.97 7.98 2.38
C ALA A 110 -17.66 8.65 1.94
N ALA A 111 -17.68 9.37 0.82
CA ALA A 111 -16.49 10.07 0.31
C ALA A 111 -16.08 11.24 1.23
N LEU A 112 -17.05 12.05 1.70
CA LEU A 112 -16.75 13.14 2.64
C LEU A 112 -16.16 12.62 3.95
N ASN A 113 -16.66 11.49 4.46
CA ASN A 113 -16.11 10.86 5.65
C ASN A 113 -14.70 10.33 5.41
N ALA A 114 -14.43 9.71 4.26
CA ALA A 114 -13.09 9.23 3.90
C ALA A 114 -12.07 10.37 3.84
N SER A 115 -12.41 11.50 3.21
CA SER A 115 -11.57 12.70 3.23
C SER A 115 -11.34 13.22 4.66
N TYR A 116 -12.37 13.24 5.50
CA TYR A 116 -12.26 13.66 6.90
C TYR A 116 -11.38 12.72 7.74
N GLU A 117 -11.51 11.40 7.57
CA GLU A 117 -10.66 10.41 8.25
C GLU A 117 -9.20 10.57 7.84
N ALA A 118 -8.93 10.71 6.54
CA ALA A 118 -7.58 10.94 6.02
C ALA A 118 -6.94 12.21 6.59
N GLN A 119 -7.69 13.31 6.66
CA GLN A 119 -7.21 14.55 7.29
C GLN A 119 -6.86 14.36 8.77
N ASN A 120 -7.72 13.70 9.53
CA ASN A 120 -7.46 13.43 10.95
C ASN A 120 -6.27 12.50 11.16
N GLY A 121 -6.04 11.56 10.24
CA GLY A 121 -4.88 10.67 10.22
C GLY A 121 -3.62 11.29 9.61
N ASN A 122 -3.65 12.55 9.18
CA ASN A 122 -2.57 13.23 8.46
C ASN A 122 -2.10 12.45 7.21
N VAL A 123 -3.04 11.85 6.49
CA VAL A 123 -2.76 11.11 5.25
C VAL A 123 -2.78 12.07 4.05
N PRO A 124 -1.65 12.27 3.36
CA PRO A 124 -1.54 13.30 2.31
C PRO A 124 -2.18 12.92 0.98
N TYR A 125 -2.42 11.63 0.72
CA TYR A 125 -2.92 11.16 -0.56
C TYR A 125 -4.17 10.31 -0.40
N THR A 126 -5.26 10.72 -1.04
CA THR A 126 -6.55 10.03 -1.00
C THR A 126 -7.00 9.64 -2.40
N LEU A 127 -7.45 8.39 -2.54
CA LEU A 127 -7.98 7.79 -3.76
C LEU A 127 -9.45 7.42 -3.56
N LEU A 128 -10.32 7.87 -4.48
CA LEU A 128 -11.76 7.55 -4.48
C LEU A 128 -12.11 6.70 -5.70
N THR A 129 -12.77 5.57 -5.47
CA THR A 129 -13.34 4.75 -6.56
C THR A 129 -14.64 5.37 -7.08
N LEU A 130 -14.73 5.58 -8.40
CA LEU A 130 -15.91 6.03 -9.13
C LEU A 130 -16.56 4.85 -9.88
N GLN A 131 -17.88 4.94 -10.10
CA GLN A 131 -18.68 3.85 -10.65
C GLN A 131 -18.62 3.77 -12.18
N MET A 132 -18.27 2.61 -12.74
CA MET A 132 -18.42 2.28 -14.16
C MET A 132 -19.39 1.12 -14.40
N LEU A 133 -19.86 0.44 -13.36
CA LEU A 133 -20.77 -0.71 -13.45
C LEU A 133 -22.08 -0.38 -14.22
N GLY A 134 -22.53 0.87 -14.18
CA GLY A 134 -23.68 1.39 -14.94
C GLY A 134 -24.97 1.52 -14.15
N TYR A 135 -25.11 0.86 -13.01
CA TYR A 135 -26.23 1.01 -12.08
C TYR A 135 -25.73 1.01 -10.63
N VAL A 136 -26.38 1.82 -9.80
CA VAL A 136 -26.14 1.91 -8.36
C VAL A 136 -27.43 1.62 -7.58
N ALA A 137 -27.28 1.30 -6.30
CA ALA A 137 -28.43 1.00 -5.44
C ALA A 137 -29.42 2.18 -5.39
N SER A 138 -30.72 1.87 -5.48
CA SER A 138 -31.77 2.87 -5.23
C SER A 138 -31.92 3.13 -3.71
N SER A 139 -33.02 3.77 -3.30
CA SER A 139 -33.32 3.94 -1.86
C SER A 139 -33.92 2.69 -1.18
N LYS A 140 -34.12 1.59 -1.91
CA LYS A 140 -34.71 0.36 -1.39
C LYS A 140 -33.66 -0.47 -0.66
N LYS A 141 -33.92 -0.77 0.61
CA LYS A 141 -33.06 -1.61 1.46
C LYS A 141 -33.46 -3.07 1.38
N GLY A 142 -32.49 -3.94 1.52
CA GLY A 142 -32.68 -5.37 1.63
C GLY A 142 -31.94 -6.16 0.55
N GLN A 143 -32.10 -7.48 0.60
CA GLN A 143 -31.51 -8.38 -0.38
C GLN A 143 -32.18 -8.20 -1.74
N VAL A 144 -31.38 -8.09 -2.79
CA VAL A 144 -31.85 -7.98 -4.18
C VAL A 144 -31.79 -9.36 -4.84
N SER A 145 -32.95 -9.94 -5.14
CA SER A 145 -33.06 -11.22 -5.84
C SER A 145 -32.87 -11.07 -7.37
N GLU A 146 -32.85 -12.17 -8.12
CA GLU A 146 -32.59 -12.14 -9.56
C GLU A 146 -33.69 -11.42 -10.35
N ASP A 147 -34.95 -11.57 -9.94
CA ASP A 147 -36.10 -10.87 -10.53
C ASP A 147 -36.14 -9.37 -10.24
N MET A 148 -35.27 -8.90 -9.32
CA MET A 148 -35.08 -7.50 -8.99
C MET A 148 -33.82 -6.90 -9.65
N ALA A 149 -33.17 -7.64 -10.56
CA ALA A 149 -31.98 -7.15 -11.26
C ALA A 149 -32.24 -5.87 -12.07
N ALA A 150 -31.17 -5.15 -12.36
CA ALA A 150 -31.23 -3.95 -13.20
C ALA A 150 -31.59 -4.29 -14.68
N PRO A 151 -32.42 -3.45 -15.33
CA PRO A 151 -33.07 -2.26 -14.83
C PRO A 151 -34.34 -2.57 -14.00
N SER A 152 -34.43 -2.05 -12.79
CA SER A 152 -35.65 -2.17 -11.96
C SER A 152 -35.69 -1.03 -10.92
N GLU A 153 -36.77 -0.95 -10.12
CA GLU A 153 -36.92 0.05 -9.07
C GLU A 153 -35.89 -0.09 -7.90
N TYR A 154 -35.10 -1.16 -7.87
CA TYR A 154 -34.02 -1.37 -6.90
C TYR A 154 -32.72 -0.69 -7.32
N TRP A 155 -32.66 -0.17 -8.53
CA TRP A 155 -31.48 0.41 -9.14
C TRP A 155 -31.76 1.78 -9.74
N LYS A 156 -30.73 2.65 -9.74
CA LYS A 156 -30.68 3.88 -10.53
C LYS A 156 -29.57 3.77 -11.57
N LYS A 157 -29.82 4.24 -12.79
CA LYS A 157 -28.82 4.22 -13.86
C LYS A 157 -27.78 5.30 -13.63
N VAL A 158 -26.50 4.94 -13.73
CA VAL A 158 -25.39 5.90 -13.73
C VAL A 158 -25.26 6.54 -15.12
N VAL A 159 -25.11 7.85 -15.15
CA VAL A 159 -24.87 8.65 -16.37
C VAL A 159 -23.70 9.58 -16.08
N ASN A 160 -22.65 9.49 -16.90
CA ASN A 160 -21.43 10.25 -16.64
C ASN A 160 -21.62 11.76 -16.76
N ARG A 161 -22.45 12.22 -17.72
CA ARG A 161 -22.67 13.66 -17.97
C ARG A 161 -24.14 14.04 -17.87
N LYS A 162 -24.46 14.95 -16.98
CA LYS A 162 -25.79 15.56 -16.81
C LYS A 162 -25.99 16.66 -17.83
N ASN A 163 -26.98 16.54 -18.68
CA ASN A 163 -27.37 17.63 -19.57
C ASN A 163 -28.22 18.66 -18.82
N GLY A 164 -27.58 19.48 -17.98
CA GLY A 164 -28.30 20.45 -17.15
C GLY A 164 -27.43 21.09 -16.06
N GLU A 165 -28.04 21.92 -15.23
CA GLU A 165 -27.36 22.53 -14.10
C GLU A 165 -27.10 21.54 -12.98
N PHE A 166 -25.96 21.67 -12.29
CA PHE A 166 -25.63 20.87 -11.12
C PHE A 166 -26.34 21.41 -9.88
N SER A 167 -26.65 20.49 -8.94
CA SER A 167 -27.29 20.84 -7.68
C SER A 167 -26.56 20.21 -6.51
N SER A 168 -26.35 20.99 -5.45
CA SER A 168 -25.87 20.46 -4.16
C SER A 168 -26.94 19.61 -3.44
N GLU A 169 -28.18 19.65 -3.91
CA GLU A 169 -29.28 18.77 -3.49
C GLU A 169 -29.76 17.95 -4.69
N PRO A 170 -29.20 16.73 -4.91
CA PRO A 170 -29.52 15.92 -6.07
C PRO A 170 -31.00 15.49 -6.09
N ASP A 171 -31.55 15.29 -7.29
CA ASP A 171 -32.93 14.82 -7.45
C ASP A 171 -33.03 13.32 -7.16
N LYS A 172 -33.34 12.98 -5.92
CA LYS A 172 -33.49 11.58 -5.47
C LYS A 172 -34.73 10.85 -6.07
N LYS A 173 -35.58 11.55 -6.84
CA LYS A 173 -36.84 10.98 -7.38
C LYS A 173 -36.70 10.53 -8.82
N ASP A 174 -35.73 11.03 -9.56
CA ASP A 174 -35.45 10.54 -10.91
C ASP A 174 -34.85 9.12 -10.89
N ASN A 175 -34.64 8.52 -12.05
CA ASN A 175 -34.09 7.17 -12.18
C ASN A 175 -32.58 7.19 -12.50
N TYR A 176 -31.92 8.32 -12.33
CA TYR A 176 -30.53 8.53 -12.74
C TYR A 176 -29.68 8.99 -11.58
N VAL A 177 -28.37 8.74 -11.68
CA VAL A 177 -27.33 9.28 -10.82
C VAL A 177 -26.23 9.80 -11.75
N TYR A 178 -25.80 11.04 -11.55
CA TYR A 178 -24.87 11.71 -12.46
C TYR A 178 -23.47 11.81 -11.84
N THR A 179 -22.47 11.32 -12.58
CA THR A 179 -21.07 11.27 -12.08
C THR A 179 -20.44 12.67 -12.08
N ASP A 180 -20.69 13.50 -13.11
CA ASP A 180 -20.20 14.87 -13.17
C ASP A 180 -20.78 15.76 -12.06
N GLU A 181 -22.06 15.59 -11.73
CA GLU A 181 -22.67 16.29 -10.61
C GLU A 181 -22.05 15.83 -9.27
N TYR A 182 -21.74 14.53 -9.12
CA TYR A 182 -21.06 14.01 -7.95
C TYR A 182 -19.66 14.62 -7.78
N LEU A 183 -18.86 14.63 -8.84
CA LEU A 183 -17.51 15.23 -8.80
C LEU A 183 -17.57 16.72 -8.46
N ASN A 184 -18.48 17.48 -9.09
CA ASN A 184 -18.67 18.89 -8.77
C ASN A 184 -19.13 19.10 -7.32
N TYR A 185 -20.02 18.24 -6.82
CA TYR A 185 -20.45 18.28 -5.43
C TYR A 185 -19.28 18.08 -4.46
N LEU A 186 -18.41 17.08 -4.72
CA LEU A 186 -17.22 16.83 -3.89
C LEU A 186 -16.27 18.02 -3.94
N ILE A 187 -15.98 18.56 -5.13
CA ILE A 187 -15.11 19.73 -5.30
C ILE A 187 -15.67 20.95 -4.53
N GLU A 188 -16.97 21.18 -4.55
CA GLU A 188 -17.60 22.25 -3.76
C GLU A 188 -17.39 22.05 -2.25
N LYS A 189 -17.42 20.81 -1.75
CA LYS A 189 -17.33 20.49 -0.32
C LYS A 189 -15.92 20.43 0.23
N ILE A 190 -14.99 19.85 -0.54
CA ILE A 190 -13.64 19.51 -0.07
C ILE A 190 -12.51 20.03 -0.97
N GLY A 191 -12.84 20.70 -2.08
CA GLY A 191 -11.86 21.24 -3.01
C GLY A 191 -11.40 20.26 -4.09
N LYS A 192 -10.57 20.75 -5.00
CA LYS A 192 -9.93 19.96 -6.08
C LYS A 192 -8.74 19.16 -5.57
N SER A 193 -8.16 18.34 -6.42
CA SER A 193 -6.99 17.49 -6.14
C SER A 193 -5.75 18.25 -5.66
N ASP A 194 -5.60 19.52 -6.03
CA ASP A 194 -4.51 20.39 -5.57
C ASP A 194 -4.75 21.01 -4.19
N SER A 195 -5.97 20.89 -3.64
CA SER A 195 -6.30 21.35 -2.28
C SER A 195 -5.87 20.32 -1.23
N GLU A 196 -5.70 20.75 0.01
CA GLU A 196 -5.32 19.88 1.13
C GLU A 196 -6.34 18.75 1.36
N THR A 197 -7.62 19.02 1.18
CA THR A 197 -8.74 18.15 1.54
C THR A 197 -9.38 17.40 0.37
N GLY A 198 -9.07 17.79 -0.88
CA GLY A 198 -9.58 17.16 -2.10
C GLY A 198 -8.95 15.78 -2.34
N PHE A 199 -9.70 14.90 -3.02
CA PHE A 199 -9.14 13.65 -3.50
C PHE A 199 -8.04 13.91 -4.51
N LYS A 200 -6.87 13.27 -4.33
CA LYS A 200 -5.73 13.39 -5.23
C LYS A 200 -5.94 12.62 -6.52
N ALA A 201 -6.73 11.56 -6.42
CA ALA A 201 -6.95 10.64 -7.54
C ALA A 201 -8.34 9.99 -7.50
N TYR A 202 -8.73 9.49 -8.67
CA TYR A 202 -9.95 8.70 -8.85
C TYR A 202 -9.63 7.37 -9.55
N ALA A 203 -10.16 6.26 -9.00
CA ALA A 203 -10.04 4.95 -9.60
C ALA A 203 -11.24 4.65 -10.50
N LEU A 204 -10.97 4.02 -11.65
CA LEU A 204 -11.94 3.59 -12.64
C LEU A 204 -12.58 2.27 -12.22
N ASP A 205 -13.50 2.35 -11.23
CA ASP A 205 -14.24 1.27 -10.60
C ASP A 205 -13.35 0.27 -9.81
N ASN A 206 -13.87 -0.91 -9.54
CA ASN A 206 -13.26 -1.99 -8.79
C ASN A 206 -13.50 -3.33 -9.49
N GLU A 207 -12.43 -4.06 -9.79
CA GLU A 207 -12.43 -5.43 -10.29
C GLU A 207 -13.43 -5.71 -11.43
N PRO A 208 -13.42 -4.96 -12.54
CA PRO A 208 -14.45 -5.04 -13.58
C PRO A 208 -14.55 -6.43 -14.21
N ALA A 209 -13.47 -7.19 -14.26
CA ALA A 209 -13.47 -8.56 -14.76
C ALA A 209 -14.38 -9.51 -13.94
N LEU A 210 -14.68 -9.16 -12.67
CA LEU A 210 -15.53 -9.94 -11.78
C LEU A 210 -16.99 -9.48 -11.72
N TRP A 211 -17.38 -8.39 -12.36
CA TRP A 211 -18.74 -7.85 -12.21
C TRP A 211 -19.86 -8.87 -12.50
N HIS A 212 -19.68 -9.74 -13.49
CA HIS A 212 -20.66 -10.78 -13.82
C HIS A 212 -20.90 -11.79 -12.68
N SER A 213 -19.98 -11.94 -11.75
CA SER A 213 -20.08 -12.79 -10.56
C SER A 213 -20.32 -11.98 -9.27
N THR A 214 -19.60 -10.90 -9.07
CA THR A 214 -19.73 -10.07 -7.86
C THR A 214 -20.97 -9.18 -7.90
N HIS A 215 -21.33 -8.65 -9.06
CA HIS A 215 -22.48 -7.77 -9.27
C HIS A 215 -23.46 -8.33 -10.30
N SER A 216 -23.75 -9.62 -10.23
CA SER A 216 -24.64 -10.34 -11.17
C SER A 216 -26.08 -9.79 -11.26
N ARG A 217 -26.49 -8.89 -10.36
CA ARG A 217 -27.76 -8.17 -10.44
C ARG A 217 -27.71 -6.96 -11.36
N VAL A 218 -26.51 -6.58 -11.86
CA VAL A 218 -26.31 -5.50 -12.82
C VAL A 218 -25.66 -6.01 -14.09
N GLN A 219 -24.56 -6.74 -13.96
CA GLN A 219 -23.79 -7.32 -15.07
C GLN A 219 -23.97 -8.84 -15.04
N THR A 220 -24.66 -9.41 -16.02
CA THR A 220 -24.95 -10.86 -16.06
C THR A 220 -23.94 -11.65 -16.89
N GLU A 221 -23.31 -11.00 -17.85
CA GLU A 221 -22.35 -11.62 -18.77
C GLU A 221 -20.94 -11.10 -18.50
N PRO A 222 -19.88 -11.88 -18.79
CA PRO A 222 -18.51 -11.42 -18.73
C PRO A 222 -18.31 -10.14 -19.56
N LEU A 223 -17.60 -9.17 -19.00
CA LEU A 223 -17.29 -7.90 -19.65
C LEU A 223 -16.36 -8.13 -20.85
N LYS A 224 -16.59 -7.41 -21.95
CA LYS A 224 -15.65 -7.37 -23.08
C LYS A 224 -14.48 -6.44 -22.79
N CYS A 225 -13.31 -6.77 -23.33
CA CYS A 225 -12.15 -5.89 -23.27
C CYS A 225 -12.44 -4.51 -23.88
N SER A 226 -13.07 -4.50 -25.08
CA SER A 226 -13.47 -3.28 -25.78
C SER A 226 -14.46 -2.42 -24.97
N GLU A 227 -15.42 -3.04 -24.31
CA GLU A 227 -16.39 -2.32 -23.45
C GLU A 227 -15.71 -1.68 -22.24
N LEU A 228 -14.72 -2.36 -21.62
CA LEU A 228 -13.97 -1.78 -20.52
C LEU A 228 -13.18 -0.54 -20.96
N ILE A 229 -12.56 -0.57 -22.16
CA ILE A 229 -11.87 0.59 -22.70
C ILE A 229 -12.84 1.76 -22.89
N GLU A 230 -13.99 1.54 -23.53
CA GLU A 230 -14.99 2.60 -23.75
C GLU A 230 -15.41 3.26 -22.43
N LYS A 231 -15.70 2.45 -21.40
CA LYS A 231 -16.08 2.92 -20.06
C LYS A 231 -14.92 3.68 -19.39
N SER A 232 -13.69 3.16 -19.50
CA SER A 232 -12.48 3.77 -18.90
C SER A 232 -12.19 5.13 -19.55
N VAL A 233 -12.22 5.23 -20.86
CA VAL A 233 -11.98 6.48 -21.59
C VAL A 233 -13.04 7.52 -21.26
N ASP A 234 -14.32 7.16 -21.23
CA ASP A 234 -15.41 8.11 -20.95
C ASP A 234 -15.31 8.66 -19.50
N LEU A 235 -15.10 7.78 -18.52
CA LEU A 235 -14.98 8.22 -17.12
C LEU A 235 -13.67 9.01 -16.86
N ALA A 236 -12.54 8.56 -17.40
CA ALA A 236 -11.26 9.25 -17.28
C ALA A 236 -11.31 10.66 -17.91
N SER A 237 -11.94 10.78 -19.10
CA SER A 237 -12.16 12.08 -19.73
C SER A 237 -12.99 13.00 -18.85
N LEU A 238 -14.06 12.49 -18.25
CA LEU A 238 -14.88 13.27 -17.33
C LEU A 238 -14.10 13.75 -16.10
N VAL A 239 -13.26 12.89 -15.51
CA VAL A 239 -12.39 13.28 -14.37
C VAL A 239 -11.48 14.42 -14.80
N LYS A 240 -10.78 14.30 -15.93
CA LYS A 240 -9.84 15.33 -16.42
C LYS A 240 -10.54 16.63 -16.83
N GLU A 241 -11.75 16.57 -17.37
CA GLU A 241 -12.60 17.73 -17.66
C GLU A 241 -12.98 18.49 -16.37
N THR A 242 -13.26 17.77 -15.29
CA THR A 242 -13.77 18.33 -14.03
C THR A 242 -12.64 18.81 -13.12
N ASP A 243 -11.59 17.98 -12.97
CA ASP A 243 -10.39 18.23 -12.17
C ASP A 243 -9.14 17.73 -12.92
N SER A 244 -8.57 18.59 -13.76
CA SER A 244 -7.42 18.24 -14.61
C SER A 244 -6.15 17.88 -13.85
N GLY A 245 -6.05 18.24 -12.57
CA GLY A 245 -4.94 17.91 -11.69
C GLY A 245 -5.08 16.55 -11.01
N ALA A 246 -6.28 15.96 -11.01
CA ALA A 246 -6.49 14.65 -10.39
C ALA A 246 -5.85 13.54 -11.23
N GLU A 247 -5.19 12.60 -10.55
CA GLU A 247 -4.67 11.39 -11.21
C GLU A 247 -5.79 10.37 -11.43
N VAL A 248 -5.69 9.62 -12.52
CA VAL A 248 -6.62 8.55 -12.89
C VAL A 248 -5.93 7.20 -12.73
N PHE A 249 -6.52 6.34 -11.91
CA PHE A 249 -6.09 4.97 -11.65
C PHE A 249 -7.00 3.98 -12.36
N GLY A 250 -6.44 2.97 -12.99
CA GLY A 250 -7.27 1.91 -13.61
C GLY A 250 -6.45 0.78 -14.22
N PRO A 251 -7.11 -0.33 -14.53
CA PRO A 251 -8.55 -0.62 -14.34
C PRO A 251 -8.88 -1.43 -13.08
N SER A 252 -8.06 -1.42 -12.03
CA SER A 252 -8.23 -2.17 -10.76
C SER A 252 -8.46 -3.67 -10.99
N LEU A 253 -7.48 -4.34 -11.61
CA LEU A 253 -7.56 -5.75 -11.99
C LEU A 253 -7.36 -6.66 -10.78
N PHE A 254 -8.29 -7.61 -10.54
CA PHE A 254 -8.34 -8.42 -9.32
C PHE A 254 -7.20 -9.43 -9.12
N GLY A 255 -6.43 -9.75 -10.14
CA GLY A 255 -5.39 -10.77 -10.09
C GLY A 255 -5.04 -11.36 -11.45
N TYR A 256 -4.25 -12.43 -11.44
CA TYR A 256 -3.61 -13.00 -12.62
C TYR A 256 -4.56 -13.26 -13.80
N SER A 257 -5.73 -13.86 -13.58
CA SER A 257 -6.69 -14.13 -14.66
C SER A 257 -7.17 -12.85 -15.35
N ALA A 258 -7.26 -11.74 -14.59
CA ALA A 258 -7.62 -10.45 -15.18
C ALA A 258 -6.44 -9.84 -15.93
N TYR A 259 -5.20 -10.02 -15.46
CA TYR A 259 -4.00 -9.54 -16.15
C TYR A 259 -3.80 -10.23 -17.50
N ASP A 260 -4.00 -11.56 -17.53
CA ASP A 260 -3.83 -12.35 -18.75
C ASP A 260 -4.89 -12.02 -19.81
N SER A 261 -6.18 -12.06 -19.45
CA SER A 261 -7.26 -12.15 -20.44
C SER A 261 -8.57 -11.44 -20.04
N LEU A 262 -8.53 -10.51 -19.07
CA LEU A 262 -9.71 -9.96 -18.41
C LEU A 262 -10.68 -11.08 -17.94
N ALA A 263 -10.10 -12.11 -17.27
CA ALA A 263 -10.78 -13.32 -16.83
C ALA A 263 -11.51 -14.10 -17.97
N GLY A 264 -10.89 -14.17 -19.13
CA GLY A 264 -11.45 -14.85 -20.29
C GLY A 264 -12.51 -14.05 -21.01
N ALA A 265 -12.31 -12.75 -21.17
CA ALA A 265 -13.24 -11.87 -21.88
C ALA A 265 -13.62 -12.39 -23.27
N PRO A 266 -14.90 -12.26 -23.71
CA PRO A 266 -15.39 -12.87 -24.94
C PRO A 266 -14.67 -12.44 -26.22
N ASP A 267 -14.12 -11.23 -26.26
CA ASP A 267 -13.41 -10.65 -27.41
C ASP A 267 -11.88 -10.74 -27.31
N TRP A 268 -11.33 -11.26 -26.19
CA TRP A 268 -9.90 -11.27 -25.94
C TRP A 268 -9.09 -12.04 -26.99
N ALA A 269 -9.53 -13.26 -27.34
CA ALA A 269 -8.78 -14.11 -28.26
C ALA A 269 -8.58 -13.45 -29.65
N GLU A 270 -9.58 -12.73 -30.14
CA GLU A 270 -9.53 -11.97 -31.41
C GLU A 270 -8.60 -10.77 -31.28
N LEU A 271 -8.71 -9.99 -30.21
CA LEU A 271 -7.88 -8.80 -29.95
C LEU A 271 -6.41 -9.17 -29.80
N LYS A 272 -6.12 -10.23 -29.03
CA LYS A 272 -4.75 -10.75 -28.82
C LYS A 272 -4.12 -11.16 -30.15
N ALA A 273 -4.84 -11.93 -30.97
CA ALA A 273 -4.33 -12.42 -32.25
C ALA A 273 -4.11 -11.30 -33.29
N ALA A 274 -5.00 -10.31 -33.31
CA ALA A 274 -4.94 -9.19 -34.27
C ALA A 274 -3.74 -8.27 -34.02
N ASN A 275 -3.32 -8.11 -32.76
CA ASN A 275 -2.32 -7.09 -32.35
C ASN A 275 -1.07 -7.68 -31.71
N ASN A 276 -1.01 -9.02 -31.54
CA ASN A 276 0.11 -9.73 -30.93
C ASN A 276 0.43 -9.24 -29.49
N TYR A 277 -0.60 -8.94 -28.69
CA TYR A 277 -0.44 -8.62 -27.28
C TYR A 277 -0.04 -9.87 -26.50
N ARG A 278 0.78 -9.73 -25.47
CA ARG A 278 1.16 -10.82 -24.56
C ARG A 278 0.00 -11.19 -23.65
N TRP A 279 -0.57 -10.18 -22.98
CA TRP A 279 -1.65 -10.24 -22.00
C TRP A 279 -2.59 -9.04 -22.13
N PHE A 280 -3.68 -9.04 -21.33
CA PHE A 280 -4.68 -7.97 -21.38
C PHE A 280 -4.10 -6.59 -20.95
N ILE A 281 -3.12 -6.57 -20.04
CA ILE A 281 -2.47 -5.30 -19.64
C ILE A 281 -1.85 -4.60 -20.85
N ASP A 282 -1.21 -5.32 -21.78
CA ASP A 282 -0.67 -4.73 -23.02
C ASP A 282 -1.76 -3.99 -23.80
N TYR A 283 -2.91 -4.65 -24.00
CA TYR A 283 -4.05 -4.10 -24.72
C TYR A 283 -4.62 -2.87 -24.01
N TYR A 284 -4.81 -2.94 -22.69
CA TYR A 284 -5.37 -1.85 -21.91
C TYR A 284 -4.49 -0.59 -21.99
N LEU A 285 -3.20 -0.74 -21.81
CA LEU A 285 -2.24 0.35 -21.91
C LEU A 285 -2.20 0.96 -23.31
N ASP A 286 -2.17 0.14 -24.37
CA ASP A 286 -2.13 0.59 -25.76
C ASP A 286 -3.39 1.38 -26.15
N GLU A 287 -4.58 0.91 -25.78
CA GLU A 287 -5.84 1.59 -26.07
C GLU A 287 -6.01 2.89 -25.28
N MET A 288 -5.60 2.93 -24.01
CA MET A 288 -5.61 4.16 -23.22
C MET A 288 -4.62 5.21 -23.76
N HIS A 289 -3.46 4.76 -24.26
CA HIS A 289 -2.50 5.65 -24.94
C HIS A 289 -3.01 6.18 -26.28
N LYS A 290 -3.71 5.35 -27.06
CA LYS A 290 -4.39 5.80 -28.29
C LYS A 290 -5.45 6.86 -27.97
N ALA A 291 -6.25 6.65 -26.92
CA ALA A 291 -7.26 7.62 -26.49
C ALA A 291 -6.63 8.95 -26.00
N GLU A 292 -5.47 8.91 -25.31
CA GLU A 292 -4.69 10.12 -25.04
C GLU A 292 -4.26 10.82 -26.31
N SER A 293 -3.73 10.08 -27.29
CA SER A 293 -3.27 10.63 -28.57
C SER A 293 -4.40 11.31 -29.35
N GLU A 294 -5.62 10.80 -29.26
CA GLU A 294 -6.81 11.36 -29.90
C GLU A 294 -7.36 12.58 -29.17
N SER A 295 -7.38 12.55 -27.84
CA SER A 295 -7.92 13.64 -27.00
C SER A 295 -6.92 14.75 -26.71
N GLY A 296 -5.62 14.47 -26.78
CA GLY A 296 -4.54 15.36 -26.35
C GLY A 296 -4.44 15.50 -24.81
N THR A 297 -5.09 14.61 -24.05
CA THR A 297 -5.10 14.63 -22.58
C THR A 297 -4.77 13.24 -22.04
N ARG A 298 -3.80 13.15 -21.10
CA ARG A 298 -3.48 11.88 -20.44
C ARG A 298 -4.68 11.37 -19.65
N LEU A 299 -5.14 10.16 -19.99
CA LEU A 299 -6.35 9.57 -19.42
C LEU A 299 -6.07 8.45 -18.41
N LEU A 300 -4.83 7.96 -18.35
CA LEU A 300 -4.39 6.98 -17.37
C LEU A 300 -3.04 7.41 -16.81
N ASP A 301 -3.00 7.84 -15.56
CA ASP A 301 -1.75 8.21 -14.87
C ASP A 301 -1.11 7.00 -14.21
N VAL A 302 -1.92 6.04 -13.73
CA VAL A 302 -1.49 4.92 -12.90
C VAL A 302 -2.21 3.64 -13.34
N LEU A 303 -1.43 2.63 -13.71
CA LEU A 303 -1.93 1.26 -13.90
C LEU A 303 -2.20 0.67 -12.52
N ASP A 304 -3.46 0.34 -12.27
CA ASP A 304 -3.95 -0.15 -10.99
C ASP A 304 -4.29 -1.64 -11.06
N ILE A 305 -3.68 -2.40 -10.17
CA ILE A 305 -3.91 -3.84 -10.02
C ILE A 305 -4.09 -4.22 -8.55
N HIS A 306 -4.72 -5.37 -8.32
CA HIS A 306 -4.79 -6.02 -7.02
C HIS A 306 -3.92 -7.29 -7.04
N TYR A 307 -3.31 -7.63 -5.92
CA TYR A 307 -2.51 -8.84 -5.81
C TYR A 307 -2.74 -9.58 -4.50
N TYR A 308 -3.23 -10.79 -4.59
CA TYR A 308 -3.35 -11.72 -3.47
C TYR A 308 -2.63 -13.01 -3.85
N THR A 309 -1.66 -13.43 -3.05
CA THR A 309 -0.90 -14.66 -3.36
C THR A 309 -1.80 -15.88 -3.46
N GLU A 310 -1.56 -16.71 -4.46
CA GLU A 310 -2.21 -18.02 -4.63
C GLU A 310 -1.33 -19.17 -4.10
N ALA A 311 -0.09 -18.86 -3.64
CA ALA A 311 0.85 -19.84 -3.11
C ALA A 311 0.22 -20.64 -1.96
N LYS A 312 0.44 -21.94 -1.96
CA LYS A 312 -0.10 -22.86 -0.96
C LYS A 312 1.00 -23.29 0.01
N GLY A 313 0.61 -23.41 1.28
CA GLY A 313 1.41 -24.05 2.29
C GLY A 313 1.24 -25.56 2.31
N GLU A 314 1.93 -26.25 3.22
CA GLU A 314 1.88 -27.70 3.39
C GLU A 314 0.46 -28.24 3.68
N CYS A 315 -0.44 -27.43 4.25
CA CYS A 315 -1.83 -27.80 4.46
C CYS A 315 -2.67 -27.76 3.18
N GLY A 316 -2.12 -27.32 2.04
CA GLY A 316 -2.83 -27.15 0.77
C GLY A 316 -3.71 -25.89 0.70
N GLU A 317 -3.70 -25.07 1.75
CA GLU A 317 -4.42 -23.81 1.82
C GLU A 317 -3.55 -22.63 1.34
N ARG A 318 -4.19 -21.55 0.88
CA ARG A 318 -3.48 -20.36 0.45
C ARG A 318 -2.71 -19.72 1.61
N SER A 319 -1.46 -19.33 1.37
CA SER A 319 -0.62 -18.68 2.37
C SER A 319 -1.12 -17.29 2.80
N CYS A 320 -2.02 -16.67 2.03
CA CYS A 320 -2.69 -15.43 2.42
C CYS A 320 -3.80 -15.61 3.48
N GLY A 321 -4.07 -16.83 3.93
CA GLY A 321 -4.94 -17.10 5.07
C GLY A 321 -4.26 -16.90 6.44
N HIS A 322 -4.95 -17.34 7.51
CA HIS A 322 -4.51 -17.20 8.91
C HIS A 322 -3.71 -18.41 9.42
N TYR A 323 -3.05 -19.16 8.54
CA TYR A 323 -2.31 -20.36 8.94
C TYR A 323 -0.90 -19.99 9.43
N ASP A 324 -0.50 -20.53 10.58
CA ASP A 324 0.74 -20.23 11.31
C ASP A 324 1.71 -21.42 11.44
N ASN A 325 1.39 -22.59 10.81
CA ASN A 325 2.35 -23.69 10.75
C ASN A 325 3.53 -23.36 9.85
N ASP A 326 4.70 -23.95 10.12
CA ASP A 326 5.97 -23.64 9.45
C ASP A 326 5.89 -23.66 7.93
N GLY A 327 5.19 -24.64 7.34
CA GLY A 327 5.02 -24.75 5.90
C GLY A 327 4.20 -23.61 5.30
N CYS A 328 3.12 -23.18 5.96
CA CYS A 328 2.30 -22.05 5.52
C CYS A 328 3.02 -20.72 5.76
N VAL A 329 3.76 -20.58 6.86
CA VAL A 329 4.63 -19.41 7.12
C VAL A 329 5.68 -19.28 6.03
N LYS A 330 6.41 -20.37 5.74
CA LYS A 330 7.42 -20.37 4.68
C LYS A 330 6.83 -20.00 3.32
N ALA A 331 5.70 -20.60 2.93
CA ALA A 331 5.05 -20.31 1.67
C ALA A 331 4.61 -18.83 1.58
N ARG A 332 4.16 -18.23 2.70
CA ARG A 332 3.83 -16.80 2.79
C ARG A 332 5.04 -15.91 2.54
N LEU A 333 6.14 -16.18 3.22
CA LEU A 333 7.38 -15.41 3.06
C LEU A 333 7.94 -15.54 1.64
N ASP A 334 8.03 -16.78 1.13
CA ASP A 334 8.52 -17.03 -0.21
C ASP A 334 7.64 -16.41 -1.31
N SER A 335 6.31 -16.30 -1.08
CA SER A 335 5.36 -15.83 -2.10
C SER A 335 5.57 -14.37 -2.52
N VAL A 336 6.21 -13.54 -1.70
CA VAL A 336 6.61 -12.17 -2.07
C VAL A 336 7.56 -12.18 -3.27
N ARG A 337 8.33 -13.24 -3.46
CA ARG A 337 9.26 -13.42 -4.58
C ARG A 337 8.55 -13.49 -5.94
N SER A 338 7.27 -13.85 -6.00
CA SER A 338 6.46 -13.77 -7.24
C SER A 338 6.43 -12.37 -7.84
N LEU A 339 6.68 -11.34 -7.04
CA LEU A 339 6.72 -9.96 -7.52
C LEU A 339 7.99 -9.64 -8.33
N TYR A 340 9.15 -10.29 -8.03
CA TYR A 340 10.44 -9.81 -8.53
C TYR A 340 11.46 -10.88 -8.94
N ASP A 341 11.34 -12.14 -8.48
CA ASP A 341 12.37 -13.16 -8.63
C ASP A 341 12.03 -14.14 -9.75
N GLU A 342 12.80 -14.11 -10.82
CA GLU A 342 12.64 -14.99 -12.00
C GLU A 342 12.89 -16.49 -11.69
N ASN A 343 13.58 -16.80 -10.58
CA ASN A 343 13.88 -18.16 -10.18
C ASN A 343 12.85 -18.75 -9.21
N TYR A 344 11.88 -17.95 -8.76
CA TYR A 344 10.83 -18.41 -7.86
C TYR A 344 9.59 -18.84 -8.63
N HIS A 345 9.10 -20.03 -8.30
CA HIS A 345 7.84 -20.56 -8.81
C HIS A 345 6.96 -20.96 -7.62
N GLU A 346 5.88 -20.22 -7.42
CA GLU A 346 4.96 -20.52 -6.32
C GLU A 346 4.20 -21.84 -6.58
N ASP A 347 3.92 -22.58 -5.51
CA ASP A 347 3.02 -23.74 -5.58
C ASP A 347 1.58 -23.25 -5.70
N SER A 348 1.14 -23.01 -6.94
CA SER A 348 -0.20 -22.53 -7.24
C SER A 348 -0.66 -22.91 -8.64
N TRP A 349 -1.98 -22.77 -8.88
CA TRP A 349 -2.56 -22.99 -10.21
C TRP A 349 -2.01 -22.02 -11.28
N ILE A 350 -1.48 -20.87 -10.87
CA ILE A 350 -0.90 -19.87 -11.80
C ILE A 350 0.35 -20.45 -12.44
N THR A 351 1.24 -21.04 -11.64
CA THR A 351 2.46 -21.67 -12.13
C THR A 351 2.15 -22.81 -13.10
N ASP A 352 1.08 -23.56 -12.84
CA ASP A 352 0.66 -24.68 -13.69
C ASP A 352 0.08 -24.22 -15.05
N THR A 353 -0.42 -23.00 -15.16
CA THR A 353 -1.21 -22.55 -16.31
C THR A 353 -0.68 -21.30 -17.01
N GLY A 354 0.16 -20.48 -16.39
CA GLY A 354 0.53 -19.19 -16.96
C GLY A 354 1.68 -18.48 -16.29
N ALA A 355 2.72 -19.19 -15.89
CA ALA A 355 3.90 -18.61 -15.20
C ALA A 355 4.69 -17.58 -16.03
N GLU A 356 4.40 -17.42 -17.33
CA GLU A 356 5.13 -16.53 -18.23
C GLU A 356 5.10 -15.05 -17.87
N PHE A 357 4.16 -14.63 -16.99
CA PHE A 357 4.07 -13.24 -16.52
C PHE A 357 4.65 -13.03 -15.12
N PHE A 358 5.27 -14.05 -14.56
CA PHE A 358 6.11 -13.91 -13.38
C PHE A 358 7.61 -13.79 -13.76
N PRO A 359 8.39 -13.02 -13.03
CA PRO A 359 7.99 -12.13 -11.92
C PRO A 359 7.12 -10.94 -12.38
N LEU A 360 6.15 -10.57 -11.55
CA LEU A 360 5.07 -9.66 -11.96
C LEU A 360 5.56 -8.23 -12.29
N LEU A 361 6.35 -7.61 -11.41
CA LEU A 361 6.77 -6.21 -11.56
C LEU A 361 7.62 -5.95 -12.81
N PRO A 362 8.65 -6.77 -13.15
CA PRO A 362 9.39 -6.61 -14.40
C PRO A 362 8.52 -6.74 -15.64
N ASN A 363 7.55 -7.67 -15.66
CA ASN A 363 6.66 -7.87 -16.81
C ASN A 363 5.67 -6.70 -16.99
N ILE A 364 5.18 -6.11 -15.89
CA ILE A 364 4.34 -4.90 -15.93
C ILE A 364 5.17 -3.72 -16.46
N GLN A 365 6.39 -3.54 -15.96
CA GLN A 365 7.24 -2.44 -16.42
C GLN A 365 7.56 -2.55 -17.91
N GLU A 366 7.81 -3.76 -18.42
CA GLU A 366 8.01 -4.00 -19.87
C GLU A 366 6.78 -3.59 -20.68
N SER A 367 5.57 -3.89 -20.20
CA SER A 367 4.32 -3.47 -20.85
C SER A 367 4.16 -1.95 -20.86
N ILE A 368 4.45 -1.30 -19.73
CA ILE A 368 4.37 0.17 -19.61
C ILE A 368 5.36 0.82 -20.56
N ASP A 369 6.63 0.41 -20.55
CA ASP A 369 7.68 0.98 -21.39
C ASP A 369 7.35 0.88 -22.87
N LYS A 370 6.67 -0.20 -23.26
CA LYS A 370 6.31 -0.46 -24.65
C LYS A 370 5.04 0.23 -25.12
N TYR A 371 3.98 0.22 -24.30
CA TYR A 371 2.65 0.61 -24.76
C TYR A 371 2.16 1.96 -24.23
N TYR A 372 2.55 2.34 -23.01
CA TYR A 372 2.15 3.63 -22.43
C TYR A 372 3.23 4.15 -21.47
N PRO A 373 4.35 4.66 -21.99
CA PRO A 373 5.47 5.15 -21.16
C PRO A 373 5.02 6.17 -20.12
N ASP A 374 5.77 6.26 -19.03
CA ASP A 374 5.52 7.14 -17.88
C ASP A 374 4.24 6.82 -17.08
N THR A 375 3.52 5.73 -17.37
CA THR A 375 2.44 5.24 -16.52
C THR A 375 3.04 4.65 -15.25
N LYS A 376 2.52 5.06 -14.09
CA LYS A 376 2.97 4.58 -12.79
C LYS A 376 2.30 3.24 -12.45
N ILE A 377 2.83 2.50 -11.47
CA ILE A 377 2.27 1.23 -11.01
C ILE A 377 1.62 1.41 -9.64
N ALA A 378 0.41 0.89 -9.46
CA ALA A 378 -0.26 0.83 -8.17
C ALA A 378 -0.78 -0.57 -7.84
N PHE A 379 -0.76 -0.89 -6.54
CA PHE A 379 -1.45 -2.02 -5.92
C PHE A 379 -2.50 -1.47 -4.96
N THR A 380 -3.70 -1.19 -5.45
CA THR A 380 -4.75 -0.61 -4.60
C THR A 380 -5.40 -1.60 -3.67
N GLU A 381 -5.20 -2.90 -3.93
CA GLU A 381 -5.43 -3.99 -2.99
C GLU A 381 -4.32 -5.02 -3.09
N TYR A 382 -3.74 -5.39 -1.95
CA TYR A 382 -2.85 -6.53 -1.85
C TYR A 382 -2.84 -7.08 -0.42
N ASN A 383 -2.53 -8.36 -0.28
CA ASN A 383 -2.30 -8.97 1.03
C ASN A 383 -1.58 -10.33 0.87
N PHE A 384 -0.54 -10.56 1.68
CA PHE A 384 0.18 -11.84 1.73
C PHE A 384 -0.27 -12.73 2.90
N GLY A 385 -1.22 -12.26 3.72
CA GLY A 385 -1.79 -13.00 4.85
C GLY A 385 -1.02 -12.89 6.15
N GLY A 386 -1.43 -13.67 7.14
CA GLY A 386 -0.79 -13.69 8.47
C GLY A 386 -0.92 -12.39 9.24
N GLY A 387 -2.01 -11.65 9.10
CA GLY A 387 -2.20 -10.37 9.78
C GLY A 387 -2.21 -10.43 11.29
N ASP A 388 -2.46 -11.62 11.85
CA ASP A 388 -2.44 -11.97 13.28
C ASP A 388 -1.15 -12.69 13.72
N HIS A 389 -0.12 -12.78 12.84
CA HIS A 389 1.12 -13.51 13.11
C HIS A 389 2.33 -12.73 12.60
N ILE A 390 3.47 -12.84 13.26
CA ILE A 390 4.70 -12.14 12.93
C ILE A 390 5.18 -12.37 11.47
N SER A 391 4.89 -13.51 10.88
CA SER A 391 5.22 -13.77 9.46
C SER A 391 4.46 -12.84 8.51
N GLY A 392 3.27 -12.38 8.89
CA GLY A 392 2.56 -11.34 8.13
C GLY A 392 3.27 -9.99 8.19
N ALA A 393 3.91 -9.66 9.33
CA ALA A 393 4.76 -8.47 9.42
C ALA A 393 6.01 -8.59 8.53
N VAL A 394 6.68 -9.75 8.53
CA VAL A 394 7.87 -10.00 7.70
C VAL A 394 7.52 -9.92 6.22
N ALA A 395 6.46 -10.61 5.77
CA ALA A 395 6.00 -10.56 4.38
C ALA A 395 5.58 -9.13 3.96
N GLN A 396 4.93 -8.37 4.86
CA GLN A 396 4.56 -6.98 4.61
C GLN A 396 5.80 -6.07 4.47
N ALA A 397 6.79 -6.23 5.35
CA ALA A 397 8.04 -5.46 5.29
C ALA A 397 8.81 -5.73 3.99
N ASP A 398 8.92 -7.00 3.58
CA ASP A 398 9.53 -7.36 2.30
C ASP A 398 8.76 -6.78 1.12
N THR A 399 7.44 -6.85 1.15
CA THR A 399 6.59 -6.27 0.10
C THR A 399 6.85 -4.78 -0.05
N LEU A 400 6.91 -4.02 1.05
CA LEU A 400 7.19 -2.59 1.03
C LEU A 400 8.61 -2.28 0.53
N GLY A 401 9.61 -3.07 0.94
CA GLY A 401 10.98 -2.97 0.43
C GLY A 401 11.08 -3.25 -1.06
N ILE A 402 10.38 -4.26 -1.56
CA ILE A 402 10.31 -4.59 -2.99
C ILE A 402 9.55 -3.50 -3.76
N PHE A 403 8.46 -2.97 -3.24
CA PHE A 403 7.74 -1.86 -3.86
C PHE A 403 8.65 -0.63 -4.01
N ALA A 404 9.43 -0.29 -2.97
CA ALA A 404 10.45 0.77 -3.06
C ALA A 404 11.50 0.47 -4.14
N LYS A 405 12.04 -0.75 -4.15
CA LYS A 405 13.08 -1.19 -5.09
C LYS A 405 12.61 -1.14 -6.56
N TYR A 406 11.37 -1.54 -6.82
CA TYR A 406 10.81 -1.58 -8.17
C TYR A 406 10.04 -0.30 -8.56
N GLY A 407 10.00 0.71 -7.69
CA GLY A 407 9.42 2.03 -7.99
C GLY A 407 7.91 2.00 -8.12
N VAL A 408 7.24 1.13 -7.36
CA VAL A 408 5.78 1.20 -7.21
C VAL A 408 5.42 2.57 -6.67
N TYR A 409 4.42 3.19 -7.28
CA TYR A 409 4.01 4.54 -6.95
C TYR A 409 3.04 4.62 -5.78
N PHE A 410 2.07 3.71 -5.75
CA PHE A 410 1.00 3.72 -4.78
C PHE A 410 0.65 2.29 -4.36
N ALA A 411 0.42 2.06 -3.07
CA ALA A 411 -0.07 0.78 -2.59
C ALA A 411 -0.95 0.97 -1.35
N THR A 412 -2.08 0.24 -1.29
CA THR A 412 -2.94 0.20 -0.11
C THR A 412 -3.25 -1.23 0.26
N ILE A 413 -2.81 -1.64 1.46
CA ILE A 413 -3.10 -2.99 1.94
C ILE A 413 -4.61 -3.17 2.14
N TRP A 414 -5.16 -4.30 1.67
CA TRP A 414 -6.52 -4.69 2.00
C TRP A 414 -6.52 -5.47 3.31
N SER A 415 -7.23 -4.94 4.30
CA SER A 415 -7.35 -5.58 5.60
C SER A 415 -8.39 -6.69 5.56
N PHE A 416 -7.97 -7.90 5.95
CA PHE A 416 -8.89 -8.93 6.41
C PHE A 416 -9.31 -8.62 7.87
N ASP A 417 -9.97 -9.54 8.55
CA ASP A 417 -10.47 -9.32 9.91
C ASP A 417 -9.36 -8.99 10.95
N GLN A 418 -8.12 -9.39 10.68
CA GLN A 418 -6.94 -9.17 11.51
C GLN A 418 -5.78 -8.70 10.64
N ASN A 419 -5.09 -7.63 11.05
CA ASN A 419 -4.01 -7.01 10.28
C ASN A 419 -2.96 -6.29 11.14
N GLU A 420 -2.99 -6.53 12.45
CA GLU A 420 -2.20 -5.77 13.42
C GLU A 420 -0.69 -5.88 13.16
N TYR A 421 -0.20 -7.08 12.81
CA TYR A 421 1.22 -7.29 12.49
C TYR A 421 1.63 -6.60 11.18
N GLN A 422 0.77 -6.58 10.18
CA GLN A 422 1.04 -5.92 8.90
C GLN A 422 1.09 -4.40 9.07
N LEU A 423 0.21 -3.82 9.89
CA LEU A 423 0.22 -2.39 10.21
C LEU A 423 1.45 -2.02 11.08
N ALA A 424 1.85 -2.89 12.02
CA ALA A 424 3.08 -2.72 12.79
C ALA A 424 4.32 -2.72 11.88
N ALA A 425 4.38 -3.61 10.88
CA ALA A 425 5.43 -3.62 9.88
C ALA A 425 5.45 -2.33 9.03
N MET A 426 4.28 -1.79 8.66
CA MET A 426 4.21 -0.49 7.97
C MET A 426 4.74 0.64 8.86
N ASN A 427 4.49 0.59 10.17
CA ASN A 427 5.03 1.56 11.13
C ASN A 427 6.57 1.45 11.25
N MET A 428 7.18 0.31 10.99
CA MET A 428 8.66 0.22 10.88
C MET A 428 9.21 1.14 9.79
N PHE A 429 8.46 1.36 8.69
CA PHE A 429 8.85 2.27 7.61
C PHE A 429 8.39 3.72 7.80
N THR A 430 7.40 3.99 8.64
CA THR A 430 6.75 5.32 8.68
C THR A 430 6.76 5.98 10.05
N ASN A 431 7.01 5.25 11.13
CA ASN A 431 6.96 5.75 12.51
C ASN A 431 7.58 4.76 13.50
N TYR A 432 8.80 4.27 13.24
CA TYR A 432 9.45 3.21 14.04
C TYR A 432 9.69 3.60 15.51
N ASP A 433 9.82 4.87 15.80
CA ASP A 433 10.13 5.40 17.15
C ASP A 433 8.91 6.02 17.85
N GLY A 434 7.74 6.04 17.21
CA GLY A 434 6.53 6.70 17.72
C GLY A 434 6.57 8.23 17.64
N ALA A 435 7.63 8.83 17.07
CA ALA A 435 7.80 10.27 16.91
C ALA A 435 7.62 10.74 15.45
N GLY A 436 7.31 9.82 14.54
CA GLY A 436 7.06 10.10 13.13
C GLY A 436 8.31 9.96 12.24
N ASN A 437 9.42 9.42 12.77
CA ASN A 437 10.58 9.10 11.96
C ASN A 437 10.34 7.82 11.16
N GLY A 438 10.76 7.82 9.91
CA GLY A 438 10.55 6.69 8.98
C GLY A 438 11.82 6.34 8.22
N PHE A 439 11.69 5.34 7.35
CA PHE A 439 12.77 4.68 6.59
C PHE A 439 13.53 5.59 5.61
N GLY A 440 13.13 6.81 5.38
CA GLY A 440 13.77 7.68 4.40
C GLY A 440 13.05 7.69 3.05
N ASP A 441 13.49 8.59 2.17
CA ASP A 441 12.84 8.83 0.87
C ASP A 441 13.69 8.41 -0.33
N THR A 442 14.95 8.01 -0.10
CA THR A 442 15.90 7.61 -1.15
C THR A 442 16.50 6.25 -0.85
N LEU A 443 16.11 5.25 -1.63
CA LEU A 443 16.71 3.90 -1.57
C LEU A 443 18.15 3.98 -2.05
N VAL A 444 19.04 3.25 -1.40
CA VAL A 444 20.44 3.07 -1.80
C VAL A 444 20.76 1.59 -1.97
N LYS A 445 21.85 1.29 -2.67
CA LYS A 445 22.26 -0.09 -2.93
C LYS A 445 22.60 -0.83 -1.64
N SER A 446 22.06 -2.04 -1.52
CA SER A 446 22.40 -3.01 -0.48
C SER A 446 22.41 -4.44 -1.03
N GLU A 447 23.31 -5.27 -0.49
CA GLU A 447 23.51 -6.66 -0.89
C GLU A 447 23.61 -7.54 0.36
N CYS A 448 23.08 -8.76 0.31
CA CYS A 448 23.20 -9.78 1.35
C CYS A 448 23.55 -11.13 0.71
N ASP A 449 24.39 -11.92 1.37
CA ASP A 449 24.83 -13.24 0.92
C ASP A 449 24.05 -14.41 1.56
N ASN A 450 22.96 -14.12 2.27
CA ASN A 450 22.12 -15.11 2.97
C ASN A 450 20.67 -15.02 2.49
N ASP A 451 20.14 -16.10 1.96
CA ASP A 451 18.78 -16.17 1.40
C ASP A 451 17.65 -16.05 2.46
N ASN A 452 17.96 -16.25 3.75
CA ASN A 452 16.99 -16.06 4.84
C ASN A 452 16.96 -14.62 5.37
N ILE A 453 17.73 -13.70 4.78
CA ILE A 453 17.79 -12.29 5.17
C ILE A 453 17.51 -11.42 3.94
N SER A 454 16.48 -10.59 4.03
CA SER A 454 16.33 -9.49 3.08
C SER A 454 16.83 -8.19 3.69
N VAL A 455 17.38 -7.30 2.86
CA VAL A 455 17.92 -6.01 3.30
C VAL A 455 17.48 -4.89 2.37
N TYR A 456 17.03 -3.80 2.97
CA TYR A 456 16.65 -2.57 2.30
C TYR A 456 17.32 -1.42 3.01
N SER A 457 17.96 -0.52 2.27
CA SER A 457 18.71 0.60 2.87
C SER A 457 18.31 1.91 2.22
N SER A 458 18.26 2.96 3.01
CA SER A 458 17.86 4.29 2.55
C SER A 458 18.64 5.41 3.24
N ILE A 459 18.53 6.59 2.65
CA ILE A 459 18.94 7.87 3.18
C ILE A 459 17.80 8.90 3.00
N ASP A 460 17.96 10.10 3.55
CA ASP A 460 17.04 11.21 3.31
C ASP A 460 17.63 12.13 2.22
N GLY A 461 17.07 12.10 1.01
CA GLY A 461 17.58 12.82 -0.15
C GLY A 461 19.00 12.41 -0.51
N GLU A 462 19.96 13.36 -0.44
CA GLU A 462 21.38 13.13 -0.71
C GLU A 462 22.22 13.12 0.60
N ASP A 463 21.58 13.08 1.78
CA ASP A 463 22.27 13.15 3.06
C ASP A 463 22.67 11.77 3.57
N GLU A 464 23.93 11.38 3.31
CA GLU A 464 24.53 10.16 3.84
C GLU A 464 24.87 10.23 5.34
N GLY A 465 24.57 11.34 6.03
CA GLY A 465 24.84 11.52 7.45
C GLY A 465 24.02 10.58 8.35
N THR A 466 22.88 10.11 7.85
CA THR A 466 22.04 9.09 8.48
C THR A 466 21.68 8.03 7.45
N VAL A 467 22.05 6.78 7.72
CA VAL A 467 21.69 5.61 6.90
C VAL A 467 20.73 4.74 7.69
N LYS A 468 19.61 4.37 7.08
CA LYS A 468 18.58 3.53 7.68
C LYS A 468 18.56 2.20 6.95
N ILE A 469 18.52 1.11 7.71
CA ILE A 469 18.56 -0.26 7.16
C ILE A 469 17.43 -1.05 7.78
N ILE A 470 16.52 -1.56 6.94
CA ILE A 470 15.55 -2.58 7.37
C ILE A 470 16.07 -3.95 6.96
N ILE A 471 16.13 -4.85 7.93
CA ILE A 471 16.48 -6.27 7.78
C ILE A 471 15.26 -7.09 8.16
N THR A 472 14.82 -8.00 7.29
CA THR A 472 13.83 -9.02 7.59
C THR A 472 14.50 -10.37 7.74
N SER A 473 14.07 -11.16 8.73
CA SER A 473 14.54 -12.55 8.93
C SER A 473 13.44 -13.53 8.57
N HIS A 474 13.75 -14.45 7.68
CA HIS A 474 12.91 -15.57 7.26
C HIS A 474 13.23 -16.87 8.02
N ASP A 475 14.29 -16.91 8.85
CA ASP A 475 14.54 -18.05 9.72
C ASP A 475 13.38 -18.19 10.73
N LEU A 476 12.82 -19.38 10.83
CA LEU A 476 11.63 -19.62 11.64
C LEU A 476 11.94 -19.74 13.14
N HIS A 477 13.17 -20.16 13.48
CA HIS A 477 13.48 -20.65 14.82
C HIS A 477 14.78 -20.12 15.42
N ASN A 478 15.74 -19.71 14.60
CA ASN A 478 17.08 -19.36 15.04
C ASN A 478 17.40 -17.90 14.79
N GLU A 479 18.15 -17.30 15.73
CA GLU A 479 18.79 -16.01 15.51
C GLU A 479 19.85 -16.16 14.43
N THR A 480 19.96 -15.16 13.55
CA THR A 480 20.95 -15.09 12.48
C THR A 480 21.97 -14.01 12.81
N PRO A 481 23.24 -14.34 13.01
CA PRO A 481 24.31 -13.35 13.11
C PRO A 481 24.43 -12.60 11.79
N VAL A 482 24.49 -11.26 11.84
CA VAL A 482 24.60 -10.41 10.65
C VAL A 482 25.77 -9.44 10.83
N ASN A 483 26.66 -9.41 9.84
CA ASN A 483 27.75 -8.45 9.73
C ASN A 483 27.39 -7.41 8.68
N ILE A 484 27.24 -6.15 9.08
CA ILE A 484 26.89 -5.05 8.18
C ILE A 484 28.16 -4.22 7.93
N LYS A 485 28.43 -3.98 6.66
CA LYS A 485 29.52 -3.11 6.20
C LYS A 485 28.96 -1.94 5.41
N LEU A 486 29.25 -0.71 5.84
CA LEU A 486 28.93 0.50 5.07
C LEU A 486 30.14 0.91 4.23
N SER A 487 29.99 0.88 2.92
CA SER A 487 30.97 1.31 1.93
C SER A 487 30.71 2.77 1.57
N SER A 488 31.30 3.69 2.34
CA SER A 488 31.13 5.13 2.21
C SER A 488 32.42 5.84 2.66
N ASP A 489 32.66 7.04 2.13
CA ASP A 489 33.71 7.97 2.59
C ASP A 489 33.32 8.60 3.94
N SER A 490 32.06 8.59 4.32
CA SER A 490 31.57 9.02 5.61
C SER A 490 31.98 8.04 6.70
N ARG A 491 32.26 8.57 7.89
CA ARG A 491 32.56 7.76 9.07
C ARG A 491 31.36 7.75 9.99
N TYR A 492 30.88 6.56 10.32
CA TYR A 492 29.74 6.36 11.21
C TYR A 492 30.20 6.10 12.65
N ALA A 493 29.40 6.59 13.60
CA ALA A 493 29.75 6.62 15.02
C ALA A 493 28.95 5.64 15.87
N ASP A 494 27.65 5.67 15.72
CA ASP A 494 26.69 4.94 16.54
C ASP A 494 25.45 4.55 15.72
N ALA A 495 24.60 3.72 16.29
CA ALA A 495 23.30 3.38 15.70
C ALA A 495 22.24 3.10 16.76
N GLU A 496 21.01 3.46 16.46
CA GLU A 496 19.80 3.04 17.17
C GLU A 496 19.23 1.79 16.52
N VAL A 497 18.64 0.90 17.31
CA VAL A 497 18.07 -0.37 16.82
C VAL A 497 16.64 -0.51 17.31
N TYR A 498 15.74 -0.80 16.35
CA TYR A 498 14.33 -1.07 16.61
C TYR A 498 13.97 -2.42 15.99
N ALA A 499 13.10 -3.19 16.66
CA ALA A 499 12.72 -4.50 16.16
C ALA A 499 11.26 -4.85 16.47
N LEU A 500 10.63 -5.50 15.49
CA LEU A 500 9.32 -6.13 15.61
C LEU A 500 9.51 -7.65 15.50
N TYR A 501 9.18 -8.40 16.58
CA TYR A 501 9.41 -9.84 16.65
C TYR A 501 8.53 -10.51 17.69
N GLY A 502 8.41 -11.84 17.62
CA GLY A 502 7.69 -12.64 18.60
C GLY A 502 6.17 -12.43 18.57
N ASP A 503 5.52 -12.57 19.73
CA ASP A 503 4.07 -12.52 19.87
C ASP A 503 3.55 -11.10 20.20
N SER A 504 4.25 -10.06 19.76
CA SER A 504 3.88 -8.67 20.02
C SER A 504 3.89 -7.84 18.73
N THR A 505 2.93 -6.95 18.62
CA THR A 505 2.88 -5.92 17.55
C THR A 505 3.55 -4.60 17.97
N GLU A 506 4.14 -4.57 19.16
CA GLU A 506 4.91 -3.43 19.66
C GLU A 506 6.30 -3.40 19.02
N ILE A 507 6.71 -2.24 18.53
CA ILE A 507 8.08 -2.02 18.06
C ILE A 507 8.96 -1.78 19.28
N HIS A 508 9.94 -2.66 19.48
CA HIS A 508 10.85 -2.61 20.61
C HIS A 508 12.11 -1.84 20.25
N ARG A 509 12.46 -0.82 21.03
CA ARG A 509 13.81 -0.25 20.98
C ARG A 509 14.76 -1.19 21.71
N LEU A 510 15.78 -1.67 21.00
CA LEU A 510 16.84 -2.52 21.55
C LEU A 510 18.01 -1.67 22.07
N ASP A 511 19.08 -2.32 22.54
CA ASP A 511 20.29 -1.63 22.97
C ASP A 511 20.98 -0.92 21.81
N ASP A 512 21.34 0.36 22.00
CA ASP A 512 22.03 1.15 21.02
C ASP A 512 23.45 0.64 20.78
N ILE A 513 23.91 0.68 19.53
CA ILE A 513 25.29 0.42 19.16
C ILE A 513 26.09 1.71 19.37
N SER A 514 26.68 1.85 20.55
CA SER A 514 27.30 3.09 21.01
C SER A 514 28.65 3.43 20.33
N LYS A 515 29.17 2.51 19.52
CA LYS A 515 30.44 2.72 18.81
C LYS A 515 30.58 1.83 17.59
N ILE A 516 30.64 2.44 16.44
CA ILE A 516 30.93 1.77 15.17
C ILE A 516 32.42 1.89 14.86
N LYS A 517 33.07 0.78 14.51
CA LYS A 517 34.46 0.74 14.12
C LYS A 517 34.59 0.30 12.66
N ASP A 518 35.41 1.07 11.92
CA ASP A 518 35.68 0.77 10.49
C ASP A 518 34.41 0.63 9.65
N ASN A 519 33.36 1.42 9.96
CA ASN A 519 32.04 1.36 9.32
C ASN A 519 31.42 -0.06 9.30
N SER A 520 31.63 -0.83 10.38
CA SER A 520 31.14 -2.20 10.50
C SER A 520 30.36 -2.40 11.79
N ILE A 521 29.24 -3.13 11.69
CA ILE A 521 28.35 -3.51 12.76
C ILE A 521 28.18 -5.02 12.74
N SER A 522 28.16 -5.67 13.91
CA SER A 522 27.74 -7.06 14.06
C SER A 522 26.57 -7.11 15.02
N ILE A 523 25.48 -7.78 14.64
CA ILE A 523 24.23 -7.86 15.39
C ILE A 523 23.56 -9.22 15.13
N ASP A 524 22.91 -9.77 16.17
CA ASP A 524 22.10 -10.98 16.05
C ASP A 524 20.65 -10.59 15.74
N ILE A 525 20.15 -11.00 14.58
CA ILE A 525 18.78 -10.75 14.13
C ILE A 525 17.87 -11.88 14.62
N LYS A 526 16.75 -11.53 15.26
CA LYS A 526 15.77 -12.48 15.79
C LYS A 526 15.11 -13.30 14.66
N PRO A 527 14.69 -14.55 14.95
CA PRO A 527 13.89 -15.31 13.99
C PRO A 527 12.56 -14.60 13.72
N LEU A 528 12.05 -14.72 12.50
CA LEU A 528 10.81 -14.07 12.08
C LEU A 528 10.69 -12.64 12.63
N SER A 529 11.49 -11.73 12.10
CA SER A 529 11.54 -10.37 12.62
C SER A 529 11.73 -9.33 11.52
N VAL A 530 11.34 -8.10 11.84
CA VAL A 530 11.69 -6.89 11.08
C VAL A 530 12.54 -6.02 12.00
N THR A 531 13.78 -5.74 11.61
CA THR A 531 14.72 -4.93 12.39
C THR A 531 15.10 -3.69 11.60
N GLU A 532 14.96 -2.52 12.20
CA GLU A 532 15.47 -1.26 11.65
C GLU A 532 16.67 -0.77 12.43
N ILE A 533 17.74 -0.42 11.70
CA ILE A 533 18.99 0.09 12.24
C ILE A 533 19.20 1.48 11.66
N VAL A 534 19.21 2.48 12.53
CA VAL A 534 19.39 3.89 12.16
C VAL A 534 20.81 4.32 12.53
N ILE A 535 21.65 4.48 11.54
CA ILE A 535 23.11 4.66 11.68
C ILE A 535 23.47 6.13 11.48
N HIS A 536 24.21 6.70 12.43
CA HIS A 536 24.60 8.12 12.42
C HIS A 536 26.09 8.31 12.16
N SER A 537 26.43 9.29 11.32
CA SER A 537 27.81 9.67 11.07
C SER A 537 28.41 10.49 12.22
N ASP A 538 29.77 10.46 12.36
CA ASP A 538 30.54 11.29 13.30
C ASP A 538 30.33 12.80 13.09
N LYS A 539 29.96 13.22 11.89
CA LYS A 539 29.62 14.60 11.59
C LYS A 539 28.18 14.83 12.03
N LYS A 540 28.01 15.53 13.19
CA LYS A 540 26.71 16.17 13.44
C LYS A 540 26.39 16.97 12.20
N SER A 541 25.31 16.60 11.50
CA SER A 541 24.81 17.31 10.34
C SER A 541 24.83 18.79 10.66
N ALA A 542 25.64 19.56 9.93
CA ALA A 542 25.52 20.99 9.93
C ALA A 542 24.18 21.28 9.24
N VAL A 543 23.09 21.20 9.99
CA VAL A 543 21.81 21.79 9.56
C VAL A 543 22.17 23.20 9.11
N PRO A 544 22.00 23.56 7.84
CA PRO A 544 22.37 24.89 7.40
C PRO A 544 21.48 25.86 8.18
N VAL A 545 22.04 26.61 9.08
CA VAL A 545 21.42 27.70 9.87
C VAL A 545 20.82 28.79 8.94
N ILE A 546 20.90 28.60 7.64
CA ILE A 546 20.36 29.47 6.59
C ILE A 546 18.81 29.59 6.64
N ALA A 547 18.09 28.56 7.05
CA ALA A 547 16.62 28.62 7.13
C ALA A 547 16.13 29.45 8.34
N VAL A 548 16.86 29.44 9.45
CA VAL A 548 16.50 30.22 10.65
C VAL A 548 16.85 31.70 10.48
N CYS A 549 17.96 32.03 9.78
CA CYS A 549 18.33 33.40 9.50
C CYS A 549 17.40 34.10 8.49
N ALA A 550 16.83 33.35 7.52
CA ALA A 550 15.84 33.91 6.58
C ALA A 550 14.52 34.26 7.28
N ALA A 551 14.05 33.43 8.22
CA ALA A 551 12.86 33.72 9.01
C ALA A 551 13.06 34.90 9.99
N ALA A 552 14.26 35.02 10.58
CA ALA A 552 14.58 36.15 11.44
C ALA A 552 14.71 37.48 10.68
N LEU A 553 15.26 37.48 9.46
CA LEU A 553 15.36 38.65 8.59
C LEU A 553 14.00 39.11 8.08
N ILE A 554 13.06 38.20 7.81
CA ILE A 554 11.68 38.54 7.43
C ILE A 554 10.93 39.18 8.62
N ALA A 555 11.12 38.67 9.85
CA ALA A 555 10.51 39.23 11.05
C ALA A 555 11.03 40.65 11.38
N VAL A 556 12.32 40.91 11.15
CA VAL A 556 12.94 42.24 11.35
C VAL A 556 12.49 43.21 10.24
N GLY A 557 12.38 42.74 8.99
CA GLY A 557 11.85 43.54 7.86
C GLY A 557 10.39 43.97 8.07
N ALA A 558 9.53 43.09 8.55
CA ALA A 558 8.13 43.38 8.86
C ALA A 558 7.99 44.37 10.05
N GLY A 559 8.85 44.27 11.07
CA GLY A 559 8.89 45.19 12.21
C GLY A 559 9.26 46.63 11.82
N VAL A 560 10.21 46.79 10.89
CA VAL A 560 10.66 48.10 10.41
C VAL A 560 9.58 48.77 9.52
N CYS A 561 8.86 48.02 8.67
CA CYS A 561 7.77 48.56 7.86
C CYS A 561 6.58 49.04 8.70
N VAL A 562 6.27 48.39 9.83
CA VAL A 562 5.21 48.82 10.75
C VAL A 562 5.62 50.06 11.54
N ALA A 563 6.88 50.21 11.90
CA ALA A 563 7.43 51.39 12.62
C ALA A 563 7.48 52.65 11.75
N LEU A 564 7.75 52.52 10.46
CA LEU A 564 7.78 53.63 9.50
C LEU A 564 6.38 54.12 9.11
N LYS A 565 5.34 53.25 9.16
CA LYS A 565 3.95 53.64 8.88
C LYS A 565 3.26 54.37 10.04
N LYS A 566 3.83 54.34 11.25
CA LYS A 566 3.33 55.07 12.44
C LYS A 566 3.97 56.47 12.64
N ARG A 567 4.95 56.86 11.82
CA ARG A 567 5.58 58.20 11.89
C ARG A 567 5.16 59.16 10.76
N GLY A 568 4.19 58.76 9.97
CA GLY A 568 3.63 59.58 8.87
C GLY A 568 2.10 59.82 9.06
N LYS A 569 1.72 60.24 10.27
CA LYS A 569 0.44 60.93 10.51
C LYS A 569 0.68 62.01 11.53
#